data_0a937ad5ae11e75b6481ffb2a306d775
#
_entry.id   0a937ad5ae11e75b6481ffb2a306d775
#
_cell.length_a   1.000
_cell.length_b   1.000
_cell.length_c   1.000
_cell.angle_alpha   90.00
_cell.angle_beta   90.00
_cell.angle_gamma   90.00
#
_symmetry.space_group_name_H-M   'P 1'
#
loop_
_entity.id
_entity.type
_entity.pdbx_description
1 polymer ?
#
loop_
_entity_poly.entity_id
_entity_poly.type
_entity_poly.pdbx_seq_one_letter_code
_entity_poly.pdbx_strand_id
1 'polypeptide(L)'
;MSNQPTPTLDLPPPPQVAGISLAGTKPYTISADENRALCESIGVAPTADGTAHPIYFYIATQVGMGMTVAGLCSVCEFDVEEGPMMASSKVTFSRPLVTGQPYQITGRIVSLVRKPSRKLGVMDMLEYSLELSLPDGTPMLATTNVWVLPRRRLA
;
A
#
# COMPACT_ATOMS: atom_id res chain seq x y z
N MET A 1 42.12 9.40 -19.48
CA MET A 1 40.75 8.78 -19.37
C MET A 1 39.82 9.87 -18.84
N SER A 2 39.06 10.48 -19.74
CA SER A 2 38.17 11.61 -19.39
C SER A 2 36.91 11.03 -18.75
N ASN A 3 36.76 11.31 -17.46
CA ASN A 3 35.57 11.02 -16.69
C ASN A 3 34.52 12.08 -17.08
N GLN A 4 33.74 11.83 -18.13
CA GLN A 4 32.59 12.69 -18.44
C GLN A 4 31.54 12.47 -17.37
N PRO A 5 31.06 13.53 -16.71
CA PRO A 5 29.94 13.40 -15.79
C PRO A 5 28.71 12.91 -16.59
N THR A 6 28.08 11.86 -16.11
CA THR A 6 26.79 11.39 -16.63
C THR A 6 25.82 12.56 -16.61
N PRO A 7 25.15 12.90 -17.73
CA PRO A 7 24.20 14.01 -17.75
C PRO A 7 23.13 13.76 -16.67
N THR A 8 23.06 14.66 -15.72
CA THR A 8 21.97 14.70 -14.75
C THR A 8 20.72 15.06 -15.55
N LEU A 9 19.82 14.11 -15.74
CA LEU A 9 18.49 14.39 -16.29
C LEU A 9 17.83 15.40 -15.35
N ASP A 10 17.62 16.61 -15.84
CA ASP A 10 16.91 17.67 -15.14
C ASP A 10 15.40 17.33 -15.14
N LEU A 11 15.01 16.43 -14.25
CA LEU A 11 13.64 15.97 -14.15
C LEU A 11 12.82 16.96 -13.31
N PRO A 12 11.60 17.30 -13.74
CA PRO A 12 10.72 18.11 -12.91
C PRO A 12 10.46 17.39 -11.58
N PRO A 13 10.33 18.10 -10.45
CA PRO A 13 10.09 17.48 -9.16
C PRO A 13 8.75 16.75 -9.14
N PRO A 14 8.62 15.66 -8.35
CA PRO A 14 7.33 15.00 -8.16
C PRO A 14 6.40 15.89 -7.30
N PRO A 15 5.08 15.63 -7.33
CA PRO A 15 4.14 16.27 -6.42
C PRO A 15 4.52 16.11 -4.95
N GLN A 16 4.21 17.12 -4.14
CA GLN A 16 4.46 17.10 -2.69
C GLN A 16 3.30 16.41 -1.97
N VAL A 17 3.45 15.11 -1.72
CA VAL A 17 2.38 14.26 -1.14
C VAL A 17 2.78 13.66 0.21
N ALA A 18 4.02 13.79 0.64
CA ALA A 18 4.47 13.27 1.93
C ALA A 18 3.62 13.84 3.08
N GLY A 19 3.18 12.98 3.99
CA GLY A 19 2.35 13.35 5.12
C GLY A 19 0.84 13.35 4.85
N ILE A 20 0.38 13.17 3.61
CA ILE A 20 -1.06 13.02 3.33
C ILE A 20 -1.59 11.82 4.12
N SER A 21 -2.66 12.04 4.90
CA SER A 21 -3.29 11.00 5.71
C SER A 21 -4.01 9.97 4.85
N LEU A 22 -3.86 8.71 5.23
CA LEU A 22 -4.57 7.56 4.66
C LEU A 22 -5.50 6.92 5.71
N ALA A 23 -5.82 7.64 6.78
CA ALA A 23 -6.70 7.13 7.84
C ALA A 23 -8.08 6.75 7.30
N GLY A 24 -8.54 5.56 7.65
CA GLY A 24 -9.87 5.08 7.32
C GLY A 24 -10.96 5.89 8.03
N THR A 25 -12.10 6.07 7.36
CA THR A 25 -13.23 6.83 7.92
C THR A 25 -14.16 5.96 8.77
N LYS A 26 -14.03 4.66 8.69
CA LYS A 26 -14.83 3.69 9.45
C LYS A 26 -14.04 2.40 9.68
N PRO A 27 -14.37 1.62 10.73
CA PRO A 27 -13.72 0.34 10.98
C PRO A 27 -13.90 -0.66 9.83
N TYR A 28 -12.92 -1.53 9.66
CA TYR A 28 -12.98 -2.68 8.77
C TYR A 28 -13.14 -3.96 9.61
N THR A 29 -14.07 -4.83 9.21
CA THR A 29 -14.30 -6.13 9.86
C THR A 29 -14.14 -7.23 8.81
N ILE A 30 -13.30 -8.22 9.10
CA ILE A 30 -13.18 -9.43 8.27
C ILE A 30 -14.32 -10.37 8.67
N SER A 31 -15.26 -10.65 7.77
CA SER A 31 -16.31 -11.60 8.08
C SER A 31 -15.80 -13.04 8.03
N ALA A 32 -16.42 -13.93 8.81
CA ALA A 32 -16.09 -15.36 8.79
C ALA A 32 -16.34 -15.97 7.41
N ASP A 33 -17.40 -15.55 6.73
CA ASP A 33 -17.75 -16.03 5.38
C ASP A 33 -16.75 -15.61 4.32
N GLU A 34 -16.30 -14.34 4.38
CA GLU A 34 -15.28 -13.80 3.49
C GLU A 34 -13.94 -14.54 3.67
N ASN A 35 -13.51 -14.74 4.92
CA ASN A 35 -12.30 -15.50 5.21
C ASN A 35 -12.39 -16.95 4.76
N ARG A 36 -13.55 -17.60 4.97
CA ARG A 36 -13.79 -18.97 4.50
C ARG A 36 -13.70 -19.06 2.98
N ALA A 37 -14.38 -18.19 2.26
CA ALA A 37 -14.35 -18.17 0.80
C ALA A 37 -12.94 -17.95 0.25
N LEU A 38 -12.16 -17.04 0.88
CA LEU A 38 -10.75 -16.83 0.52
C LEU A 38 -9.93 -18.11 0.72
N CYS A 39 -10.03 -18.74 1.89
CA CYS A 39 -9.29 -19.96 2.22
C CYS A 39 -9.63 -21.08 1.24
N GLU A 40 -10.91 -21.30 0.96
CA GLU A 40 -11.38 -22.31 0.01
C GLU A 40 -10.83 -22.06 -1.40
N SER A 41 -10.77 -20.80 -1.84
CA SER A 41 -10.27 -20.44 -3.16
C SER A 41 -8.80 -20.78 -3.39
N ILE A 42 -8.02 -20.87 -2.32
CA ILE A 42 -6.60 -21.22 -2.35
C ILE A 42 -6.31 -22.62 -1.80
N GLY A 43 -7.34 -23.40 -1.53
CA GLY A 43 -7.21 -24.80 -1.12
C GLY A 43 -6.75 -25.03 0.32
N VAL A 44 -6.96 -24.06 1.22
CA VAL A 44 -6.66 -24.21 2.65
C VAL A 44 -7.94 -24.16 3.48
N ALA A 45 -7.97 -24.88 4.59
CA ALA A 45 -9.08 -24.81 5.53
C ALA A 45 -8.94 -23.57 6.42
N PRO A 46 -10.03 -22.84 6.72
CA PRO A 46 -10.01 -21.80 7.72
C PRO A 46 -9.72 -22.40 9.11
N THR A 47 -9.02 -21.63 9.95
CA THR A 47 -8.75 -22.08 11.34
C THR A 47 -10.03 -22.10 12.17
N ALA A 48 -10.14 -23.08 13.07
CA ALA A 48 -11.32 -23.24 13.92
C ALA A 48 -11.46 -22.15 14.99
N ASP A 49 -10.38 -21.47 15.32
CA ASP A 49 -10.32 -20.42 16.35
C ASP A 49 -10.73 -19.02 15.84
N GLY A 50 -11.09 -18.90 14.57
CA GLY A 50 -11.47 -17.63 13.96
C GLY A 50 -10.31 -16.76 13.50
N THR A 51 -9.06 -17.23 13.58
CA THR A 51 -7.91 -16.52 13.01
C THR A 51 -8.10 -16.34 11.50
N ALA A 52 -8.01 -15.11 11.03
CA ALA A 52 -8.12 -14.79 9.62
C ALA A 52 -6.84 -15.17 8.86
N HIS A 53 -6.99 -15.49 7.56
CA HIS A 53 -5.84 -15.76 6.72
C HIS A 53 -4.86 -14.55 6.74
N PRO A 54 -3.53 -14.76 6.84
CA PRO A 54 -2.57 -13.66 6.97
C PRO A 54 -2.64 -12.61 5.87
N ILE A 55 -3.07 -12.95 4.64
CA ILE A 55 -3.20 -12.01 3.51
C ILE A 55 -4.14 -10.85 3.81
N TYR A 56 -4.99 -10.96 4.82
CA TYR A 56 -5.85 -9.86 5.25
C TYR A 56 -5.08 -8.66 5.78
N PHE A 57 -3.78 -8.80 6.09
CA PHE A 57 -2.94 -7.64 6.35
C PHE A 57 -2.98 -6.65 5.18
N TYR A 58 -2.98 -7.18 3.96
CA TYR A 58 -3.02 -6.37 2.75
C TYR A 58 -4.46 -5.96 2.40
N ILE A 59 -5.36 -6.92 2.31
CA ILE A 59 -6.76 -6.67 1.93
C ILE A 59 -7.41 -5.64 2.87
N ALA A 60 -7.35 -5.86 4.19
CA ALA A 60 -7.98 -4.98 5.17
C ALA A 60 -7.40 -3.57 5.14
N THR A 61 -6.08 -3.43 5.02
CA THR A 61 -5.45 -2.12 4.98
C THR A 61 -5.74 -1.37 3.69
N GLN A 62 -5.75 -2.05 2.53
CA GLN A 62 -6.04 -1.41 1.24
C GLN A 62 -7.52 -1.02 1.10
N VAL A 63 -8.42 -1.86 1.55
CA VAL A 63 -9.87 -1.59 1.49
C VAL A 63 -10.29 -0.58 2.56
N GLY A 64 -9.69 -0.67 3.74
CA GLY A 64 -10.06 0.14 4.89
C GLY A 64 -9.38 1.51 4.97
N MET A 65 -8.31 1.76 4.19
CA MET A 65 -7.70 3.10 4.17
C MET A 65 -8.67 4.15 3.62
N GLY A 66 -8.48 5.40 4.01
CA GLY A 66 -9.38 6.53 3.68
C GLY A 66 -9.34 6.99 2.23
N MET A 67 -8.68 6.25 1.36
CA MET A 67 -8.47 6.60 -0.04
C MET A 67 -8.50 5.34 -0.91
N THR A 68 -9.14 5.42 -2.07
CA THR A 68 -9.08 4.32 -3.05
C THR A 68 -7.71 4.27 -3.72
N VAL A 69 -7.39 3.14 -4.37
CA VAL A 69 -6.16 3.02 -5.18
C VAL A 69 -6.09 4.09 -6.26
N ALA A 70 -7.21 4.34 -6.96
CA ALA A 70 -7.29 5.42 -7.94
C ALA A 70 -7.08 6.80 -7.31
N GLY A 71 -7.64 7.04 -6.12
CA GLY A 71 -7.43 8.26 -5.35
C GLY A 71 -5.97 8.45 -4.94
N LEU A 72 -5.32 7.39 -4.47
CA LEU A 72 -3.89 7.40 -4.13
C LEU A 72 -3.01 7.73 -5.34
N CYS A 73 -3.32 7.16 -6.51
CA CYS A 73 -2.65 7.52 -7.76
C CYS A 73 -2.91 8.99 -8.12
N SER A 74 -4.16 9.45 -8.01
CA SER A 74 -4.57 10.81 -8.38
C SER A 74 -3.82 11.89 -7.58
N VAL A 75 -3.64 11.73 -6.26
CA VAL A 75 -2.87 12.70 -5.46
C VAL A 75 -1.39 12.73 -5.85
N CYS A 76 -0.88 11.64 -6.43
CA CYS A 76 0.45 11.56 -7.03
C CYS A 76 0.50 12.11 -8.46
N GLU A 77 -0.58 12.70 -8.96
CA GLU A 77 -0.73 13.13 -10.37
C GLU A 77 -0.41 11.98 -11.35
N PHE A 78 -0.93 10.80 -11.04
CA PHE A 78 -0.75 9.58 -11.82
C PHE A 78 -2.10 8.97 -12.16
N ASP A 79 -2.30 8.63 -13.43
CA ASP A 79 -3.50 7.93 -13.88
C ASP A 79 -3.37 6.43 -13.52
N VAL A 80 -4.32 5.90 -12.78
CA VAL A 80 -4.33 4.48 -12.39
C VAL A 80 -4.35 3.55 -13.61
N GLU A 81 -4.93 3.99 -14.73
CA GLU A 81 -4.97 3.22 -15.98
C GLU A 81 -3.58 3.06 -16.62
N GLU A 82 -2.61 3.90 -16.25
CA GLU A 82 -1.21 3.73 -16.68
C GLU A 82 -0.49 2.55 -15.99
N GLY A 83 -1.14 1.90 -15.02
CA GLY A 83 -0.70 0.68 -14.38
C GLY A 83 0.35 0.88 -13.28
N PRO A 84 -0.05 1.27 -12.07
CA PRO A 84 0.87 1.28 -10.94
C PRO A 84 1.33 -0.16 -10.64
N MET A 85 2.60 -0.32 -10.28
CA MET A 85 3.19 -1.62 -10.00
C MET A 85 3.65 -1.69 -8.54
N MET A 86 3.28 -2.75 -7.83
CA MET A 86 3.81 -2.99 -6.49
C MET A 86 5.26 -3.45 -6.59
N ALA A 87 6.18 -2.71 -5.97
CA ALA A 87 7.58 -3.10 -5.85
C ALA A 87 7.85 -3.92 -4.60
N SER A 88 7.23 -3.55 -3.47
CA SER A 88 7.32 -4.30 -2.23
C SER A 88 6.14 -4.03 -1.30
N SER A 89 5.84 -5.02 -0.49
CA SER A 89 4.92 -4.90 0.65
C SER A 89 5.55 -5.63 1.83
N LYS A 90 5.72 -4.93 2.93
CA LYS A 90 6.27 -5.48 4.17
C LYS A 90 5.24 -5.35 5.28
N VAL A 91 5.14 -6.36 6.12
CA VAL A 91 4.24 -6.36 7.27
C VAL A 91 4.97 -6.85 8.52
N THR A 92 4.66 -6.21 9.64
CA THR A 92 5.04 -6.69 10.97
C THR A 92 3.77 -6.89 11.76
N PHE A 93 3.50 -8.14 12.14
CA PHE A 93 2.37 -8.50 13.00
C PHE A 93 2.76 -8.39 14.47
N SER A 94 1.96 -7.67 15.23
CA SER A 94 2.00 -7.72 16.71
C SER A 94 1.10 -8.85 17.23
N ARG A 95 -0.02 -9.09 16.54
CA ARG A 95 -0.99 -10.16 16.84
C ARG A 95 -1.64 -10.64 15.53
N PRO A 96 -2.11 -11.90 15.49
CA PRO A 96 -2.89 -12.37 14.34
C PRO A 96 -4.24 -11.65 14.27
N LEU A 97 -4.74 -11.46 13.04
CA LEU A 97 -6.08 -10.93 12.81
C LEU A 97 -7.13 -12.02 13.03
N VAL A 98 -8.29 -11.64 13.51
CA VAL A 98 -9.43 -12.55 13.74
C VAL A 98 -10.68 -12.04 13.02
N THR A 99 -11.53 -12.95 12.61
CA THR A 99 -12.82 -12.63 11.99
C THR A 99 -13.79 -12.05 13.02
N GLY A 100 -14.70 -11.18 12.58
CA GLY A 100 -15.72 -10.57 13.43
C GLY A 100 -15.24 -9.41 14.31
N GLN A 101 -13.93 -9.13 14.32
CA GLN A 101 -13.34 -8.03 15.07
C GLN A 101 -13.28 -6.76 14.19
N PRO A 102 -13.83 -5.62 14.65
CA PRO A 102 -13.61 -4.34 13.95
C PRO A 102 -12.19 -3.83 14.17
N TYR A 103 -11.57 -3.35 13.10
CA TYR A 103 -10.23 -2.78 13.11
C TYR A 103 -10.23 -1.35 12.57
N GLN A 104 -9.42 -0.48 13.18
CA GLN A 104 -9.16 0.87 12.69
C GLN A 104 -7.92 0.85 11.80
N ILE A 105 -7.98 1.55 10.68
CA ILE A 105 -6.85 1.74 9.78
C ILE A 105 -6.39 3.19 9.85
N THR A 106 -5.11 3.38 10.10
CA THR A 106 -4.43 4.67 10.03
C THR A 106 -3.24 4.56 9.10
N GLY A 107 -2.69 5.68 8.69
CA GLY A 107 -1.51 5.68 7.85
C GLY A 107 -1.31 7.00 7.12
N ARG A 108 -0.25 7.02 6.33
CA ARG A 108 0.14 8.22 5.56
C ARG A 108 1.03 7.86 4.38
N ILE A 109 1.08 8.76 3.42
CA ILE A 109 2.12 8.75 2.40
C ILE A 109 3.45 9.16 3.07
N VAL A 110 4.47 8.33 2.92
CA VAL A 110 5.81 8.58 3.48
C VAL A 110 6.63 9.42 2.51
N SER A 111 6.67 9.02 1.24
CA SER A 111 7.45 9.72 0.22
C SER A 111 6.98 9.44 -1.19
N LEU A 112 7.29 10.38 -2.08
CA LEU A 112 7.20 10.19 -3.53
C LEU A 112 8.51 10.70 -4.14
N VAL A 113 9.29 9.79 -4.71
CA VAL A 113 10.63 10.10 -5.23
C VAL A 113 10.69 9.80 -6.71
N ARG A 114 11.02 10.83 -7.52
CA ARG A 114 11.22 10.70 -8.96
C ARG A 114 12.65 10.33 -9.28
N LYS A 115 12.83 9.37 -10.18
CA LYS A 115 14.15 8.95 -10.63
C LYS A 115 14.14 8.34 -12.02
N PRO A 116 15.30 8.34 -12.70
CA PRO A 116 15.46 7.66 -13.96
C PRO A 116 15.36 6.13 -13.77
N SER A 117 14.89 5.46 -14.79
CA SER A 117 14.79 4.00 -14.85
C SER A 117 15.27 3.51 -16.19
N ARG A 118 16.14 2.49 -16.21
CA ARG A 118 16.65 1.89 -17.46
C ARG A 118 15.53 1.28 -18.33
N LYS A 119 14.46 0.79 -17.70
CA LYS A 119 13.36 0.11 -18.41
C LYS A 119 12.16 1.02 -18.66
N LEU A 120 11.91 1.99 -17.79
CA LEU A 120 10.71 2.81 -17.79
C LEU A 120 10.97 4.27 -18.21
N GLY A 121 12.23 4.63 -18.48
CA GLY A 121 12.65 6.02 -18.71
C GLY A 121 12.64 6.81 -17.41
N VAL A 122 11.47 7.25 -16.98
CA VAL A 122 11.27 7.95 -15.70
C VAL A 122 10.21 7.24 -14.88
N MET A 123 10.40 7.17 -13.57
CA MET A 123 9.42 6.60 -12.65
C MET A 123 9.37 7.40 -11.35
N ASP A 124 8.22 7.37 -10.70
CA ASP A 124 8.11 7.76 -9.29
C ASP A 124 8.00 6.50 -8.43
N MET A 125 8.66 6.53 -7.28
CA MET A 125 8.49 5.53 -6.24
C MET A 125 7.66 6.14 -5.12
N LEU A 126 6.47 5.60 -4.94
CA LEU A 126 5.54 5.95 -3.88
C LEU A 126 5.74 5.00 -2.71
N GLU A 127 6.08 5.53 -1.55
CA GLU A 127 6.10 4.79 -0.29
C GLU A 127 4.97 5.28 0.62
N TYR A 128 4.19 4.36 1.17
CA TYR A 128 3.15 4.67 2.15
C TYR A 128 3.09 3.60 3.23
N SER A 129 2.75 4.02 4.44
CA SER A 129 2.59 3.15 5.59
C SER A 129 1.13 3.10 6.04
N LEU A 130 0.69 1.93 6.46
CA LEU A 130 -0.62 1.71 7.06
C LEU A 130 -0.46 0.91 8.35
N GLU A 131 -1.25 1.26 9.33
CA GLU A 131 -1.34 0.56 10.60
C GLU A 131 -2.77 0.11 10.84
N LEU A 132 -2.90 -1.06 11.45
CA LEU A 132 -4.18 -1.64 11.81
C LEU A 132 -4.19 -1.89 13.31
N SER A 133 -5.19 -1.36 13.98
CA SER A 133 -5.34 -1.43 15.42
C SER A 133 -6.77 -1.80 15.83
N LEU A 134 -6.94 -2.25 17.07
CA LEU A 134 -8.26 -2.34 17.69
C LEU A 134 -8.82 -0.94 17.94
N PRO A 135 -10.16 -0.80 18.15
CA PRO A 135 -10.77 0.49 18.48
C PRO A 135 -10.21 1.18 19.72
N ASP A 136 -9.65 0.42 20.67
CA ASP A 136 -8.97 0.94 21.86
C ASP A 136 -7.52 1.40 21.60
N GLY A 137 -7.04 1.31 20.35
CA GLY A 137 -5.70 1.68 19.98
C GLY A 137 -4.64 0.58 20.08
N THR A 138 -5.01 -0.63 20.53
CA THR A 138 -4.08 -1.76 20.60
C THR A 138 -3.55 -2.09 19.20
N PRO A 139 -2.22 -2.04 18.95
CA PRO A 139 -1.66 -2.30 17.65
C PRO A 139 -1.78 -3.76 17.25
N MET A 140 -2.17 -4.03 16.03
CA MET A 140 -2.28 -5.37 15.46
C MET A 140 -1.18 -5.63 14.44
N LEU A 141 -0.95 -4.70 13.52
CA LEU A 141 0.10 -4.79 12.53
C LEU A 141 0.45 -3.42 11.96
N ALA A 142 1.63 -3.35 11.36
CA ALA A 142 2.07 -2.20 10.56
C ALA A 142 2.58 -2.70 9.20
N THR A 143 2.24 -1.98 8.14
CA THR A 143 2.70 -2.29 6.78
C THR A 143 3.41 -1.09 6.15
N THR A 144 4.37 -1.39 5.28
CA THR A 144 5.00 -0.41 4.38
C THR A 144 4.91 -0.94 2.97
N ASN A 145 4.34 -0.15 2.08
CA ASN A 145 4.17 -0.51 0.69
C ASN A 145 4.94 0.46 -0.20
N VAL A 146 5.58 -0.07 -1.22
CA VAL A 146 6.28 0.72 -2.24
C VAL A 146 5.70 0.37 -3.59
N TRP A 147 5.23 1.40 -4.31
CA TRP A 147 4.74 1.27 -5.67
C TRP A 147 5.64 2.03 -6.64
N VAL A 148 5.75 1.50 -7.84
CA VAL A 148 6.37 2.17 -8.99
C VAL A 148 5.27 2.73 -9.87
N LEU A 149 5.36 4.04 -10.13
CA LEU A 149 4.47 4.78 -11.03
C LEU A 149 5.27 5.18 -12.27
N PRO A 150 5.10 4.47 -13.41
CA PRO A 150 5.84 4.79 -14.64
C PRO A 150 5.44 6.16 -15.20
N ARG A 151 6.39 7.06 -15.38
CA ARG A 151 6.14 8.41 -15.91
C ARG A 151 6.45 8.46 -17.41
N ARG A 152 5.68 7.75 -18.21
CA ARG A 152 5.93 7.58 -19.65
C ARG A 152 5.97 8.89 -20.42
N ARG A 153 5.24 9.92 -19.94
CA ARG A 153 5.22 11.25 -20.58
C ARG A 153 6.45 12.11 -20.28
N LEU A 154 7.29 11.66 -19.33
CA LEU A 154 8.54 12.31 -18.95
C LEU A 154 9.78 11.55 -19.46
N ALA A 155 9.57 10.44 -20.16
CA ALA A 155 10.64 9.57 -20.67
C ALA A 155 11.13 10.03 -22.06
#